data_0506e8ce3e4b57a5cd7c6236caf9ea6a
#
_entry.id   0506e8ce3e4b57a5cd7c6236caf9ea6a
#
_cell.length_a   1.000
_cell.length_b   1.000
_cell.length_c   1.000
_cell.angle_alpha   90.00
_cell.angle_beta   90.00
_cell.angle_gamma   90.00
#
_symmetry.space_group_name_H-M   'P 1'
#
loop_
_entity.id
_entity.type
_entity.pdbx_description
1 polymer ?
#
loop_
_entity_poly.entity_id
_entity_poly.type
_entity_poly.pdbx_seq_one_letter_code
_entity_poly.pdbx_strand_id
1 'polypeptide(L)'
;MTIQAHRPRGRRPGRADTKSVIQSAALTLFSAMGYEKVSLRAVARAADVDPALIHHYFENKADLFARSVLDLPLDPESIVRQILDGPRESIGERTVLAFLDAWNQPGAGARFTAMLRAAVTDAEARRPLSEFLIKEVLVKVAEALGHQNAKLRASLGVTLLLGLALGRDILELPALVKTRNPQLVKALGRAMQTQLVDPW
;
A
#
# COMPACT_ATOMS: atom_id res chain seq x y z
N MET A 1 -46.95 25.21 -35.23
CA MET A 1 -46.87 24.65 -33.87
C MET A 1 -45.65 23.72 -33.82
N THR A 2 -44.50 24.23 -33.35
CA THR A 2 -43.25 23.47 -33.35
C THR A 2 -43.05 22.92 -31.97
N ILE A 3 -43.06 21.61 -31.81
CA ILE A 3 -42.88 20.91 -30.54
C ILE A 3 -41.35 20.81 -30.31
N GLN A 4 -40.85 21.58 -29.35
CA GLN A 4 -39.46 21.46 -28.85
C GLN A 4 -39.34 20.17 -28.02
N ALA A 5 -38.56 19.22 -28.51
CA ALA A 5 -38.19 18.03 -27.77
C ALA A 5 -37.22 18.40 -26.60
N HIS A 6 -37.73 18.22 -25.40
CA HIS A 6 -36.96 18.40 -24.18
C HIS A 6 -35.93 17.25 -24.05
N ARG A 7 -34.62 17.55 -24.23
CA ARG A 7 -33.52 16.59 -23.96
C ARG A 7 -33.47 16.32 -22.45
N PRO A 8 -33.53 15.08 -21.98
CA PRO A 8 -33.35 14.78 -20.57
C PRO A 8 -31.90 15.11 -20.16
N ARG A 9 -31.75 15.97 -19.14
CA ARG A 9 -30.48 16.21 -18.47
C ARG A 9 -30.03 14.93 -17.81
N GLY A 10 -28.94 14.34 -18.29
CA GLY A 10 -28.30 13.16 -17.70
C GLY A 10 -28.04 13.39 -16.21
N ARG A 11 -28.45 12.42 -15.41
CA ARG A 11 -28.24 12.36 -13.96
C ARG A 11 -26.73 12.45 -13.69
N ARG A 12 -26.25 13.50 -12.99
CA ARG A 12 -24.88 13.57 -12.53
C ARG A 12 -24.53 12.30 -11.74
N PRO A 13 -23.39 11.65 -12.01
CA PRO A 13 -22.95 10.49 -11.23
C PRO A 13 -22.95 10.84 -9.74
N GLY A 14 -23.54 9.95 -8.91
CA GLY A 14 -23.57 10.14 -7.47
C GLY A 14 -22.16 10.06 -6.86
N ARG A 15 -21.99 10.56 -5.63
CA ARG A 15 -20.68 10.59 -4.90
C ARG A 15 -19.92 9.25 -4.91
N ALA A 16 -20.62 8.12 -4.85
CA ALA A 16 -20.02 6.78 -4.91
C ALA A 16 -19.43 6.45 -6.28
N ASP A 17 -20.03 6.98 -7.34
CA ASP A 17 -19.61 6.78 -8.72
C ASP A 17 -18.30 7.55 -9.02
N THR A 18 -18.19 8.79 -8.57
CA THR A 18 -16.98 9.61 -8.76
C THR A 18 -15.74 8.99 -8.10
N LYS A 19 -15.87 8.43 -6.89
CA LYS A 19 -14.76 7.77 -6.20
C LYS A 19 -14.27 6.55 -6.99
N SER A 20 -15.18 5.71 -7.48
CA SER A 20 -14.84 4.51 -8.25
C SER A 20 -14.22 4.85 -9.62
N VAL A 21 -14.69 5.93 -10.27
CA VAL A 21 -14.07 6.43 -11.51
C VAL A 21 -12.63 6.88 -11.27
N ILE A 22 -12.37 7.62 -10.19
CA ILE A 22 -11.01 8.04 -9.81
C ILE A 22 -10.13 6.80 -9.54
N GLN A 23 -10.63 5.82 -8.77
CA GLN A 23 -9.87 4.60 -8.48
C GLN A 23 -9.55 3.79 -9.74
N SER A 24 -10.47 3.66 -10.66
CA SER A 24 -10.25 2.96 -11.94
C SER A 24 -9.22 3.65 -12.82
N ALA A 25 -9.29 4.99 -12.92
CA ALA A 25 -8.28 5.78 -13.64
C ALA A 25 -6.89 5.67 -12.97
N ALA A 26 -6.86 5.72 -11.64
CA ALA A 26 -5.63 5.57 -10.86
C ALA A 26 -5.00 4.18 -11.07
N LEU A 27 -5.80 3.10 -10.96
CA LEU A 27 -5.34 1.74 -11.22
C LEU A 27 -4.70 1.60 -12.60
N THR A 28 -5.37 2.11 -13.63
CA THR A 28 -4.87 2.08 -15.01
C THR A 28 -3.53 2.80 -15.14
N LEU A 29 -3.43 4.03 -14.61
CA LEU A 29 -2.21 4.82 -14.71
C LEU A 29 -1.05 4.24 -13.88
N PHE A 30 -1.32 3.81 -12.65
CA PHE A 30 -0.29 3.20 -11.81
C PHE A 30 0.23 1.88 -12.39
N SER A 31 -0.64 1.06 -12.98
CA SER A 31 -0.23 -0.17 -13.64
C SER A 31 0.63 0.10 -14.88
N ALA A 32 0.26 1.08 -15.71
CA ALA A 32 0.99 1.37 -16.95
C ALA A 32 2.31 2.14 -16.74
N MET A 33 2.37 3.06 -15.76
CA MET A 33 3.48 4.00 -15.63
C MET A 33 4.33 3.78 -14.36
N GLY A 34 3.85 2.98 -13.41
CA GLY A 34 4.43 2.80 -12.08
C GLY A 34 4.07 3.93 -11.11
N TYR A 35 4.31 3.67 -9.80
CA TYR A 35 3.92 4.59 -8.74
C TYR A 35 4.55 5.98 -8.89
N GLU A 36 5.86 6.07 -9.16
CA GLU A 36 6.60 7.34 -9.18
C GLU A 36 6.13 8.32 -10.26
N LYS A 37 5.88 7.83 -11.46
CA LYS A 37 5.57 8.67 -12.64
C LYS A 37 4.15 9.21 -12.67
N VAL A 38 3.23 8.66 -11.88
CA VAL A 38 1.84 9.11 -11.82
C VAL A 38 1.71 10.31 -10.88
N SER A 39 1.01 11.36 -11.32
CA SER A 39 0.62 12.49 -10.46
C SER A 39 -0.89 12.51 -10.22
N LEU A 40 -1.32 13.08 -9.09
CA LEU A 40 -2.76 13.24 -8.79
C LEU A 40 -3.48 14.07 -9.88
N ARG A 41 -2.80 15.06 -10.47
CA ARG A 41 -3.33 15.82 -11.61
C ARG A 41 -3.52 14.97 -12.86
N ALA A 42 -2.62 14.01 -13.12
CA ALA A 42 -2.77 13.08 -14.23
C ALA A 42 -3.98 12.15 -14.01
N VAL A 43 -4.19 11.68 -12.79
CA VAL A 43 -5.36 10.88 -12.43
C VAL A 43 -6.65 11.67 -12.57
N ALA A 44 -6.69 12.92 -12.08
CA ALA A 44 -7.87 13.79 -12.21
C ALA A 44 -8.25 14.00 -13.67
N ARG A 45 -7.27 14.25 -14.54
CA ARG A 45 -7.49 14.40 -16.00
C ARG A 45 -7.98 13.10 -16.64
N ALA A 46 -7.42 11.94 -16.27
CA ALA A 46 -7.85 10.64 -16.80
C ALA A 46 -9.25 10.23 -16.30
N ALA A 47 -9.63 10.67 -15.12
CA ALA A 47 -10.96 10.45 -14.54
C ALA A 47 -12.01 11.49 -14.98
N ASP A 48 -11.60 12.52 -15.75
CA ASP A 48 -12.43 13.67 -16.15
C ASP A 48 -13.09 14.36 -14.94
N VAL A 49 -12.30 14.61 -13.88
CA VAL A 49 -12.75 15.28 -12.65
C VAL A 49 -11.86 16.47 -12.30
N ASP A 50 -12.40 17.40 -11.49
CA ASP A 50 -11.60 18.45 -10.90
C ASP A 50 -10.54 17.87 -9.96
N PRO A 51 -9.28 18.32 -10.01
CA PRO A 51 -8.22 17.88 -9.09
C PRO A 51 -8.59 18.01 -7.59
N ALA A 52 -9.42 18.98 -7.23
CA ALA A 52 -9.89 19.14 -5.85
C ALA A 52 -10.72 17.93 -5.38
N LEU A 53 -11.40 17.23 -6.30
CA LEU A 53 -12.14 16.00 -5.95
C LEU A 53 -11.21 14.85 -5.58
N ILE A 54 -10.00 14.78 -6.12
CA ILE A 54 -9.02 13.79 -5.68
C ILE A 54 -8.73 13.99 -4.19
N HIS A 55 -8.39 15.22 -3.78
CA HIS A 55 -8.12 15.55 -2.38
C HIS A 55 -9.35 15.47 -1.46
N HIS A 56 -10.55 15.49 -2.02
CA HIS A 56 -11.76 15.25 -1.24
C HIS A 56 -11.96 13.77 -0.86
N TYR A 57 -11.51 12.84 -1.71
CA TYR A 57 -11.69 11.40 -1.51
C TYR A 57 -10.45 10.69 -0.99
N PHE A 58 -9.27 11.25 -1.24
CA PHE A 58 -7.97 10.62 -0.94
C PHE A 58 -7.03 11.67 -0.33
N GLU A 59 -6.40 11.31 0.78
CA GLU A 59 -5.52 12.21 1.52
C GLU A 59 -4.28 12.60 0.70
N ASN A 60 -3.70 11.61 0.03
CA ASN A 60 -2.48 11.78 -0.75
C ASN A 60 -2.36 10.71 -1.85
N LYS A 61 -1.27 10.74 -2.62
CA LYS A 61 -0.99 9.78 -3.69
C LYS A 61 -0.86 8.36 -3.17
N ALA A 62 -0.29 8.17 -1.98
CA ALA A 62 -0.09 6.85 -1.38
C ALA A 62 -1.43 6.23 -0.93
N ASP A 63 -2.33 7.03 -0.35
CA ASP A 63 -3.69 6.60 -0.01
C ASP A 63 -4.49 6.23 -1.27
N LEU A 64 -4.42 7.06 -2.32
CA LEU A 64 -5.04 6.74 -3.61
C LEU A 64 -4.50 5.42 -4.19
N PHE A 65 -3.19 5.21 -4.16
CA PHE A 65 -2.56 3.97 -4.64
C PHE A 65 -3.02 2.76 -3.82
N ALA A 66 -2.96 2.86 -2.49
CA ALA A 66 -3.36 1.78 -1.59
C ALA A 66 -4.82 1.35 -1.84
N ARG A 67 -5.72 2.31 -1.99
CA ARG A 67 -7.15 2.04 -2.22
C ARG A 67 -7.49 1.63 -3.66
N SER A 68 -6.66 1.99 -4.64
CA SER A 68 -6.94 1.69 -6.05
C SER A 68 -6.24 0.42 -6.53
N VAL A 69 -5.00 0.21 -6.12
CA VAL A 69 -4.17 -0.91 -6.58
C VAL A 69 -4.20 -2.07 -5.60
N LEU A 70 -4.07 -1.76 -4.29
CA LEU A 70 -4.10 -2.77 -3.24
C LEU A 70 -5.54 -3.10 -2.80
N ASP A 71 -6.49 -2.22 -3.15
CA ASP A 71 -7.89 -2.27 -2.68
C ASP A 71 -7.97 -2.39 -1.14
N LEU A 72 -7.05 -1.71 -0.46
CA LEU A 72 -6.94 -1.70 0.99
C LEU A 72 -7.24 -0.31 1.53
N PRO A 73 -8.05 -0.19 2.59
CA PRO A 73 -8.29 1.07 3.28
C PRO A 73 -7.11 1.40 4.22
N LEU A 74 -5.88 1.38 3.67
CA LEU A 74 -4.66 1.68 4.42
C LEU A 74 -4.26 3.14 4.19
N ASP A 75 -3.96 3.82 5.29
CA ASP A 75 -3.24 5.09 5.29
C ASP A 75 -1.77 4.85 5.66
N PRO A 76 -0.83 4.91 4.70
CA PRO A 76 0.59 4.69 4.96
C PRO A 76 1.18 5.63 6.01
N GLU A 77 0.71 6.87 6.08
CA GLU A 77 1.19 7.83 7.08
C GLU A 77 0.75 7.45 8.49
N SER A 78 -0.48 6.97 8.64
CA SER A 78 -0.97 6.42 9.91
C SER A 78 -0.15 5.21 10.35
N ILE A 79 0.20 4.33 9.42
CA ILE A 79 1.05 3.16 9.69
C ILE A 79 2.45 3.61 10.16
N VAL A 80 3.06 4.59 9.49
CA VAL A 80 4.37 5.14 9.91
C VAL A 80 4.29 5.72 11.32
N ARG A 81 3.26 6.52 11.61
CA ARG A 81 3.03 7.05 12.96
C ARG A 81 2.90 5.94 13.99
N GLN A 82 2.07 4.93 13.73
CA GLN A 82 1.88 3.78 14.61
C GLN A 82 3.19 3.01 14.87
N ILE A 83 4.03 2.84 13.86
CA ILE A 83 5.33 2.19 13.99
C ILE A 83 6.28 3.03 14.86
N LEU A 84 6.30 4.35 14.70
CA LEU A 84 7.21 5.25 15.42
C LEU A 84 6.70 5.61 16.83
N ASP A 85 5.40 5.50 17.11
CA ASP A 85 4.82 5.80 18.40
C ASP A 85 5.14 4.73 19.43
N GLY A 86 5.99 5.08 20.41
CA GLY A 86 6.44 4.22 21.51
C GLY A 86 7.94 3.94 21.55
N PRO A 87 8.39 2.99 22.39
CA PRO A 87 9.80 2.73 22.65
C PRO A 87 10.56 2.33 21.39
N ARG A 88 11.78 2.85 21.22
CA ARG A 88 12.66 2.57 20.07
C ARG A 88 12.98 1.07 19.94
N GLU A 89 13.10 0.39 21.06
CA GLU A 89 13.44 -1.03 21.19
C GLU A 89 12.35 -1.97 20.62
N SER A 90 11.14 -1.48 20.44
CA SER A 90 10.00 -2.26 19.95
C SER A 90 9.52 -1.85 18.54
N ILE A 91 10.26 -1.00 17.84
CA ILE A 91 9.93 -0.59 16.45
C ILE A 91 9.83 -1.81 15.54
N GLY A 92 10.75 -2.78 15.65
CA GLY A 92 10.72 -4.00 14.86
C GLY A 92 9.45 -4.81 15.07
N GLU A 93 9.02 -4.99 16.32
CA GLU A 93 7.77 -5.71 16.64
C GLU A 93 6.54 -4.94 16.13
N ARG A 94 6.49 -3.62 16.32
CA ARG A 94 5.39 -2.79 15.80
C ARG A 94 5.31 -2.81 14.28
N THR A 95 6.45 -2.85 13.60
CA THR A 95 6.49 -2.97 12.13
C THR A 95 5.89 -4.28 11.65
N VAL A 96 6.26 -5.41 12.28
CA VAL A 96 5.70 -6.72 11.94
C VAL A 96 4.22 -6.79 12.28
N LEU A 97 3.82 -6.23 13.43
CA LEU A 97 2.41 -6.18 13.85
C LEU A 97 1.57 -5.39 12.84
N ALA A 98 1.99 -4.18 12.47
CA ALA A 98 1.30 -3.34 11.49
C ALA A 98 1.14 -4.06 10.14
N PHE A 99 2.16 -4.80 9.69
CA PHE A 99 2.08 -5.61 8.49
C PHE A 99 1.04 -6.75 8.64
N LEU A 100 1.06 -7.48 9.74
CA LEU A 100 0.12 -8.58 9.97
C LEU A 100 -1.32 -8.08 10.11
N ASP A 101 -1.53 -6.93 10.75
CA ASP A 101 -2.85 -6.30 10.87
C ASP A 101 -3.39 -5.88 9.50
N ALA A 102 -2.55 -5.28 8.65
CA ALA A 102 -2.90 -4.97 7.28
C ALA A 102 -3.23 -6.22 6.46
N TRP A 103 -2.43 -7.27 6.61
CA TRP A 103 -2.60 -8.55 5.92
C TRP A 103 -3.89 -9.28 6.32
N ASN A 104 -4.26 -9.20 7.59
CA ASN A 104 -5.44 -9.88 8.15
C ASN A 104 -6.76 -9.12 7.90
N GLN A 105 -6.74 -7.92 7.27
CA GLN A 105 -7.97 -7.26 6.85
C GLN A 105 -8.76 -8.16 5.86
N PRO A 106 -10.10 -8.13 5.89
CA PRO A 106 -10.92 -8.98 5.04
C PRO A 106 -10.52 -8.91 3.56
N GLY A 107 -10.11 -10.04 2.99
CA GLY A 107 -9.67 -10.15 1.60
C GLY A 107 -8.28 -9.58 1.28
N ALA A 108 -7.60 -8.91 2.22
CA ALA A 108 -6.29 -8.29 1.98
C ALA A 108 -5.21 -9.32 1.64
N GLY A 109 -5.08 -10.38 2.42
CA GLY A 109 -4.10 -11.45 2.18
C GLY A 109 -4.24 -12.07 0.79
N ALA A 110 -5.47 -12.36 0.35
CA ALA A 110 -5.71 -12.90 -0.99
C ALA A 110 -5.29 -11.92 -2.10
N ARG A 111 -5.60 -10.62 -1.95
CA ARG A 111 -5.18 -9.57 -2.89
C ARG A 111 -3.67 -9.40 -2.93
N PHE A 112 -3.02 -9.33 -1.78
CA PHE A 112 -1.56 -9.28 -1.70
C PHE A 112 -0.89 -10.50 -2.34
N THR A 113 -1.41 -11.70 -2.07
CA THR A 113 -0.92 -12.95 -2.68
C THR A 113 -1.05 -12.93 -4.20
N ALA A 114 -2.20 -12.50 -4.73
CA ALA A 114 -2.41 -12.36 -6.17
C ALA A 114 -1.43 -11.36 -6.78
N MET A 115 -1.21 -10.22 -6.12
CA MET A 115 -0.29 -9.19 -6.57
C MET A 115 1.18 -9.64 -6.50
N LEU A 116 1.59 -10.38 -5.46
CA LEU A 116 2.93 -10.98 -5.39
C LEU A 116 3.17 -11.98 -6.52
N ARG A 117 2.18 -12.83 -6.83
CA ARG A 117 2.26 -13.75 -7.96
C ARG A 117 2.42 -13.02 -9.29
N ALA A 118 1.63 -11.97 -9.52
CA ALA A 118 1.76 -11.13 -10.70
C ALA A 118 3.14 -10.45 -10.79
N ALA A 119 3.65 -9.91 -9.68
CA ALA A 119 4.93 -9.22 -9.62
C ALA A 119 6.14 -10.15 -9.92
N VAL A 120 6.03 -11.45 -9.68
CA VAL A 120 7.09 -12.42 -10.03
C VAL A 120 7.16 -12.63 -11.54
N THR A 121 6.02 -12.66 -12.23
CA THR A 121 5.91 -13.00 -13.64
C THR A 121 5.87 -11.79 -14.56
N ASP A 122 5.45 -10.63 -14.06
CA ASP A 122 5.24 -9.40 -14.83
C ASP A 122 6.04 -8.23 -14.26
N ALA A 123 6.93 -7.66 -15.06
CA ALA A 123 7.76 -6.53 -14.68
C ALA A 123 6.94 -5.24 -14.45
N GLU A 124 5.86 -5.04 -15.20
CA GLU A 124 4.98 -3.88 -15.06
C GLU A 124 4.16 -3.95 -13.76
N ALA A 125 3.71 -5.15 -13.36
CA ALA A 125 3.02 -5.36 -12.09
C ALA A 125 3.97 -5.23 -10.87
N ARG A 126 5.24 -5.63 -11.03
CA ARG A 126 6.27 -5.56 -9.97
C ARG A 126 6.59 -4.15 -9.53
N ARG A 127 6.74 -3.24 -10.47
CA ARG A 127 7.26 -1.90 -10.24
C ARG A 127 6.38 -1.06 -9.30
N PRO A 128 5.06 -0.92 -9.50
CA PRO A 128 4.21 -0.14 -8.62
C PRO A 128 4.25 -0.63 -7.18
N LEU A 129 4.24 -1.96 -7.00
CA LEU A 129 4.25 -2.60 -5.69
C LEU A 129 5.55 -2.36 -4.94
N SER A 130 6.70 -2.59 -5.60
CA SER A 130 8.01 -2.41 -4.96
C SER A 130 8.27 -0.96 -4.60
N GLU A 131 7.92 -0.01 -5.48
CA GLU A 131 8.06 1.42 -5.23
C GLU A 131 7.22 1.85 -4.02
N PHE A 132 5.98 1.40 -3.93
CA PHE A 132 5.08 1.75 -2.83
C PHE A 132 5.53 1.17 -1.49
N LEU A 133 5.76 -0.14 -1.42
CA LEU A 133 6.13 -0.82 -0.16
C LEU A 133 7.42 -0.28 0.44
N ILE A 134 8.42 -0.01 -0.41
CA ILE A 134 9.70 0.51 0.06
C ILE A 134 9.54 1.97 0.51
N LYS A 135 8.97 2.85 -0.32
CA LYS A 135 9.05 4.29 -0.14
C LYS A 135 8.05 4.84 0.87
N GLU A 136 6.81 4.35 0.84
CA GLU A 136 5.73 5.01 1.60
C GLU A 136 5.67 4.62 3.07
N VAL A 137 6.31 3.52 3.47
CA VAL A 137 6.32 3.10 4.89
C VAL A 137 7.75 2.95 5.40
N LEU A 138 8.49 1.92 4.98
CA LEU A 138 9.74 1.56 5.65
C LEU A 138 10.89 2.55 5.41
N VAL A 139 10.95 3.24 4.27
CA VAL A 139 11.92 4.33 4.06
C VAL A 139 11.63 5.47 5.02
N LYS A 140 10.37 5.89 5.15
CA LYS A 140 9.99 6.96 6.08
C LYS A 140 10.31 6.62 7.54
N VAL A 141 10.11 5.36 7.95
CA VAL A 141 10.51 4.89 9.29
C VAL A 141 12.03 4.98 9.46
N ALA A 142 12.81 4.47 8.51
CA ALA A 142 14.27 4.46 8.60
C ALA A 142 14.87 5.89 8.54
N GLU A 143 14.30 6.79 7.75
CA GLU A 143 14.68 8.21 7.69
C GLU A 143 14.36 8.94 9.00
N ALA A 144 13.18 8.70 9.58
CA ALA A 144 12.81 9.26 10.87
C ALA A 144 13.72 8.79 12.02
N LEU A 145 14.35 7.62 11.87
CA LEU A 145 15.35 7.10 12.80
C LEU A 145 16.77 7.67 12.57
N GLY A 146 16.97 8.51 11.55
CA GLY A 146 18.22 9.19 11.25
C GLY A 146 19.24 8.35 10.48
N HIS A 147 18.82 7.26 9.82
CA HIS A 147 19.73 6.40 9.08
C HIS A 147 20.07 6.93 7.69
N GLN A 148 21.37 7.07 7.38
CA GLN A 148 21.84 7.48 6.05
C GLN A 148 21.58 6.43 4.96
N ASN A 149 21.53 5.13 5.33
CA ASN A 149 21.24 4.00 4.45
C ASN A 149 19.76 3.56 4.50
N ALA A 150 18.83 4.49 4.75
CA ALA A 150 17.40 4.24 4.96
C ALA A 150 16.78 3.36 3.86
N LYS A 151 17.13 3.59 2.58
CA LYS A 151 16.60 2.78 1.46
C LYS A 151 17.02 1.32 1.53
N LEU A 152 18.28 1.03 1.88
CA LEU A 152 18.77 -0.34 2.03
C LEU A 152 18.08 -1.02 3.20
N ARG A 153 18.00 -0.35 4.36
CA ARG A 153 17.31 -0.83 5.56
C ARG A 153 15.85 -1.15 5.28
N ALA A 154 15.14 -0.24 4.62
CA ALA A 154 13.77 -0.45 4.17
C ALA A 154 13.63 -1.66 3.24
N SER A 155 14.51 -1.80 2.25
CA SER A 155 14.49 -2.94 1.32
C SER A 155 14.69 -4.28 2.02
N LEU A 156 15.62 -4.35 2.97
CA LEU A 156 15.82 -5.55 3.80
C LEU A 156 14.60 -5.83 4.69
N GLY A 157 14.01 -4.80 5.29
CA GLY A 157 12.78 -4.91 6.07
C GLY A 157 11.61 -5.42 5.22
N VAL A 158 11.41 -4.86 4.02
CA VAL A 158 10.39 -5.35 3.07
C VAL A 158 10.64 -6.81 2.71
N THR A 159 11.89 -7.21 2.49
CA THR A 159 12.25 -8.62 2.18
C THR A 159 11.83 -9.56 3.29
N LEU A 160 12.01 -9.18 4.57
CA LEU A 160 11.55 -9.98 5.71
C LEU A 160 10.02 -10.14 5.72
N LEU A 161 9.27 -9.06 5.49
CA LEU A 161 7.80 -9.09 5.47
C LEU A 161 7.27 -9.90 4.29
N LEU A 162 7.84 -9.71 3.10
CA LEU A 162 7.47 -10.49 1.91
C LEU A 162 7.85 -11.96 2.08
N GLY A 163 8.99 -12.26 2.73
CA GLY A 163 9.40 -13.63 3.07
C GLY A 163 8.40 -14.32 4.00
N LEU A 164 7.87 -13.59 5.02
CA LEU A 164 6.80 -14.11 5.88
C LEU A 164 5.54 -14.41 5.07
N ALA A 165 5.08 -13.46 4.24
CA ALA A 165 3.91 -13.61 3.41
C ALA A 165 4.05 -14.79 2.43
N LEU A 166 5.18 -14.87 1.72
CA LEU A 166 5.49 -15.95 0.81
C LEU A 166 5.48 -17.32 1.52
N GLY A 167 6.19 -17.40 2.65
CA GLY A 167 6.30 -18.65 3.41
C GLY A 167 4.98 -19.11 4.02
N ARG A 168 4.14 -18.17 4.48
CA ARG A 168 2.87 -18.48 5.16
C ARG A 168 1.72 -18.77 4.18
N ASP A 169 1.57 -17.92 3.13
CA ASP A 169 0.35 -17.90 2.33
C ASP A 169 0.54 -18.40 0.89
N ILE A 170 1.78 -18.61 0.44
CA ILE A 170 2.08 -19.14 -0.90
C ILE A 170 2.72 -20.53 -0.80
N LEU A 171 3.76 -20.66 0.03
CA LEU A 171 4.44 -21.96 0.24
C LEU A 171 3.79 -22.81 1.34
N GLU A 172 2.88 -22.22 2.11
CA GLU A 172 2.13 -22.86 3.20
C GLU A 172 3.04 -23.66 4.16
N LEU A 173 4.21 -23.07 4.51
CA LEU A 173 5.15 -23.72 5.41
C LEU A 173 4.46 -24.05 6.73
N PRO A 174 4.36 -25.36 7.13
CA PRO A 174 3.49 -25.77 8.22
C PRO A 174 3.80 -25.09 9.57
N ALA A 175 5.06 -24.77 9.82
CA ALA A 175 5.48 -24.07 11.02
C ALA A 175 4.96 -22.63 11.06
N LEU A 176 4.96 -21.91 9.92
CA LEU A 176 4.47 -20.53 9.83
C LEU A 176 2.93 -20.46 9.87
N VAL A 177 2.26 -21.39 9.18
CA VAL A 177 0.79 -21.46 9.15
C VAL A 177 0.21 -21.73 10.54
N LYS A 178 0.83 -22.62 11.32
CA LYS A 178 0.38 -23.01 12.66
C LYS A 178 0.78 -22.01 13.76
N THR A 179 1.75 -21.14 13.49
CA THR A 179 2.25 -20.21 14.51
C THR A 179 1.31 -19.01 14.67
N ARG A 180 0.98 -18.66 15.92
CA ARG A 180 0.12 -17.53 16.25
C ARG A 180 0.85 -16.19 15.98
N ASN A 181 0.10 -15.17 15.57
CA ASN A 181 0.66 -13.83 15.28
C ASN A 181 1.59 -13.27 16.38
N PRO A 182 1.29 -13.34 17.70
CA PRO A 182 2.19 -12.82 18.73
C PRO A 182 3.57 -13.47 18.73
N GLN A 183 3.65 -14.76 18.40
CA GLN A 183 4.94 -15.46 18.29
C GLN A 183 5.71 -15.04 17.04
N LEU A 184 5.02 -14.86 15.91
CA LEU A 184 5.61 -14.33 14.68
C LEU A 184 6.11 -12.89 14.87
N VAL A 185 5.31 -12.03 15.51
CA VAL A 185 5.70 -10.66 15.85
C VAL A 185 6.98 -10.64 16.68
N LYS A 186 7.06 -11.45 17.73
CA LYS A 186 8.24 -11.52 18.60
C LYS A 186 9.48 -12.06 17.87
N ALA A 187 9.31 -13.12 17.08
CA ALA A 187 10.44 -13.76 16.38
C ALA A 187 10.96 -12.87 15.24
N LEU A 188 10.08 -12.43 14.35
CA LEU A 188 10.46 -11.62 13.20
C LEU A 188 10.75 -10.17 13.59
N GLY A 189 10.11 -9.67 14.65
CA GLY A 189 10.34 -8.32 15.19
C GLY A 189 11.78 -8.09 15.61
N ARG A 190 12.47 -9.10 16.14
CA ARG A 190 13.91 -9.01 16.47
C ARG A 190 14.75 -8.81 15.20
N ALA A 191 14.51 -9.59 14.15
CA ALA A 191 15.20 -9.43 12.89
C ALA A 191 14.90 -8.07 12.24
N MET A 192 13.63 -7.63 12.31
CA MET A 192 13.20 -6.32 11.83
C MET A 192 13.87 -5.18 12.61
N GLN A 193 14.01 -5.32 13.94
CA GLN A 193 14.70 -4.36 14.81
C GLN A 193 16.15 -4.17 14.34
N THR A 194 16.87 -5.27 14.13
CA THR A 194 18.24 -5.23 13.61
C THR A 194 18.30 -4.52 12.25
N GLN A 195 17.38 -4.77 11.35
CA GLN A 195 17.41 -4.14 10.02
C GLN A 195 17.05 -2.64 10.07
N LEU A 196 16.04 -2.25 10.85
CA LEU A 196 15.52 -0.88 10.81
C LEU A 196 16.20 0.05 11.83
N VAL A 197 16.64 -0.46 12.98
CA VAL A 197 16.97 0.37 14.15
C VAL A 197 18.40 0.25 14.60
N ASP A 198 18.93 -1.00 14.70
CA ASP A 198 20.25 -1.23 15.28
C ASP A 198 21.37 -0.70 14.36
N PRO A 199 22.50 -0.27 14.93
CA PRO A 199 23.65 0.13 14.13
C PRO A 199 24.25 -1.08 13.41
N TRP A 200 24.58 -0.91 12.12
CA TRP A 200 25.37 -1.86 11.30
C TRP A 200 25.91 -1.20 10.05
#